data_73db211e6f814cbfa4902341d93037da
#
_entry.id   73db211e6f814cbfa4902341d93037da
#
_cell.length_a   1.000
_cell.length_b   1.000
_cell.length_c   1.000
_cell.angle_alpha   90.00
_cell.angle_beta   90.00
_cell.angle_gamma   90.00
#
_symmetry.space_group_name_H-M   'P 1'
#
loop_
_entity.id
_entity.type
_entity.pdbx_description
1 polymer ?
#
loop_
_entity_poly.entity_id
_entity_poly.type
_entity_poly.pdbx_seq_one_letter_code
_entity_poly.pdbx_strand_id
1 'polypeptide(L)'
;MREITTGKILKDQKVTGTGFLVAENIVVTAKHNVLTAEDIVDDGTIHEREIWFLITEDDPVRGKTMNLREAEKRGIDCVFIRLEEKLSEKPITVLTEAENDFTGDFCKISGYPKEASGKIELQGCIANGTEDKFIISVNKEDELQDYQGLSGSPVTIFGCVIGIVIRQENSERLEALPVKYIRNVLKCHDVPFRNRTIPMHLSENAFDIKEQIEKNRQVIAMAGPRYSDELNVKTKLYDRLQSILRKDEVVRIKEGIENRSRECIRHLNEFLTHGSEGEPCVLKESTTEIKKVIKNLQDEMKQLNADNISGEAFQTVYDNINNQGKYLKKTFETEKERFEEKNGPGTFDNKSWRGFQASYMCTFPTRYLDELKEALDVLLRIMKQEDVRRLSIKESKMILIVGQGGIGKTHLLCDIVNGYCKRMLPAGLLLGDMFGRNTAADDVIMNWEHPGGKIEQYFAWLDAYGEESDVYIPICIDAVNETEDTDYWNRNLPLLQAKMGKYRNLKLIISCRGLYLREYLEEEKLEKMEKLVHSGFSEREERALAGFRSEERRVGKECRSRWSPYH
;
A
#
# COMPACT_ATOMS: atom_id res chain seq x y z
N MET A 1 -0.52 -2.26 4.30
CA MET A 1 -1.44 -3.02 5.19
C MET A 1 -0.61 -4.07 5.91
N ARG A 2 -0.61 -4.10 7.24
CA ARG A 2 -0.11 -5.31 7.91
C ARG A 2 -1.14 -6.40 7.63
N GLU A 3 -0.83 -7.26 6.68
CA GLU A 3 -1.70 -8.37 6.30
C GLU A 3 -2.00 -9.24 7.50
N ILE A 4 -3.27 -9.43 7.79
CA ILE A 4 -3.69 -10.44 8.77
C ILE A 4 -3.62 -11.78 8.08
N THR A 5 -2.84 -12.68 8.65
CA THR A 5 -2.78 -14.05 8.14
C THR A 5 -4.09 -14.76 8.44
N THR A 6 -4.97 -14.82 7.44
CA THR A 6 -6.22 -15.58 7.46
C THR A 6 -6.09 -16.82 6.60
N GLY A 7 -6.80 -17.88 6.97
CA GLY A 7 -6.80 -19.13 6.22
C GLY A 7 -8.13 -19.87 6.36
N LYS A 8 -8.36 -20.84 5.49
CA LYS A 8 -9.49 -21.77 5.57
C LYS A 8 -9.28 -22.76 6.72
N ILE A 9 -10.30 -23.05 7.47
CA ILE A 9 -10.34 -24.13 8.47
C ILE A 9 -10.92 -25.38 7.79
N LEU A 10 -10.15 -26.47 7.82
CA LEU A 10 -10.59 -27.76 7.29
C LEU A 10 -10.76 -28.75 8.44
N LYS A 11 -11.95 -29.34 8.52
CA LYS A 11 -12.30 -30.48 9.35
C LYS A 11 -12.75 -31.62 8.44
N ASP A 12 -12.19 -32.81 8.62
CA ASP A 12 -12.53 -33.99 7.80
C ASP A 12 -12.43 -33.71 6.29
N GLN A 13 -11.38 -33.01 5.86
CA GLN A 13 -11.12 -32.58 4.48
C GLN A 13 -12.16 -31.60 3.87
N LYS A 14 -13.05 -31.04 4.70
CA LYS A 14 -14.05 -30.07 4.26
C LYS A 14 -13.74 -28.69 4.85
N VAL A 15 -13.86 -27.65 4.05
CA VAL A 15 -13.77 -26.27 4.52
C VAL A 15 -15.03 -25.98 5.36
N THR A 16 -14.81 -25.65 6.63
CA THR A 16 -15.90 -25.36 7.59
C THR A 16 -16.02 -23.87 7.90
N GLY A 17 -14.94 -23.12 7.76
CA GLY A 17 -14.95 -21.68 8.02
C GLY A 17 -13.60 -21.03 7.80
N THR A 18 -13.44 -19.84 8.34
CA THR A 18 -12.21 -19.04 8.33
C THR A 18 -11.54 -19.05 9.70
N GLY A 19 -10.25 -18.90 9.75
CA GLY A 19 -9.46 -18.64 10.96
C GLY A 19 -8.37 -17.63 10.69
N PHE A 20 -7.75 -17.10 11.76
CA PHE A 20 -6.64 -16.16 11.64
C PHE A 20 -5.58 -16.37 12.72
N LEU A 21 -4.34 -16.02 12.38
CA LEU A 21 -3.16 -16.24 13.21
C LEU A 21 -3.05 -15.13 14.28
N VAL A 22 -3.05 -15.50 15.57
CA VAL A 22 -2.92 -14.57 16.71
C VAL A 22 -1.57 -14.66 17.42
N ALA A 23 -0.84 -15.77 17.21
CA ALA A 23 0.54 -15.96 17.62
C ALA A 23 1.23 -16.84 16.57
N GLU A 24 2.56 -17.03 16.64
CA GLU A 24 3.34 -17.77 15.64
C GLU A 24 2.78 -19.16 15.28
N ASN A 25 2.09 -19.79 16.21
CA ASN A 25 1.51 -21.12 16.02
C ASN A 25 0.10 -21.26 16.61
N ILE A 26 -0.63 -20.16 16.81
CA ILE A 26 -1.99 -20.19 17.33
C ILE A 26 -2.95 -19.48 16.41
N VAL A 27 -3.94 -20.21 15.97
CA VAL A 27 -5.06 -19.74 15.13
C VAL A 27 -6.32 -19.67 15.98
N VAL A 28 -7.14 -18.66 15.72
CA VAL A 28 -8.48 -18.51 16.30
C VAL A 28 -9.53 -18.68 15.21
N THR A 29 -10.62 -19.37 15.53
CA THR A 29 -11.80 -19.54 14.67
C THR A 29 -13.07 -19.65 15.51
N ALA A 30 -14.25 -19.61 14.88
CA ALA A 30 -15.50 -19.89 15.55
C ALA A 30 -15.57 -21.36 16.00
N LYS A 31 -16.12 -21.61 17.20
CA LYS A 31 -16.15 -22.94 17.81
C LYS A 31 -16.89 -23.96 16.92
N HIS A 32 -18.02 -23.58 16.36
CA HIS A 32 -18.84 -24.45 15.50
C HIS A 32 -18.17 -24.82 14.17
N ASN A 33 -17.10 -24.14 13.75
CA ASN A 33 -16.30 -24.55 12.59
C ASN A 33 -15.52 -25.85 12.86
N VAL A 34 -15.24 -26.15 14.13
CA VAL A 34 -14.31 -27.20 14.54
C VAL A 34 -15.01 -28.27 15.38
N LEU A 35 -15.87 -27.85 16.30
CA LEU A 35 -16.50 -28.71 17.31
C LEU A 35 -17.99 -28.91 17.01
N THR A 36 -18.45 -30.13 17.28
CA THR A 36 -19.87 -30.48 17.35
C THR A 36 -20.31 -30.59 18.82
N ALA A 37 -21.60 -30.74 19.07
CA ALA A 37 -22.09 -30.93 20.44
C ALA A 37 -21.51 -32.18 21.12
N GLU A 38 -21.17 -33.21 20.35
CA GLU A 38 -20.58 -34.47 20.82
C GLU A 38 -19.10 -34.30 21.24
N ASP A 39 -18.43 -33.23 20.77
CA ASP A 39 -17.05 -32.94 21.12
C ASP A 39 -16.91 -32.24 22.47
N ILE A 40 -18.01 -31.82 23.09
CA ILE A 40 -18.03 -31.10 24.36
C ILE A 40 -18.51 -32.08 25.46
N VAL A 41 -17.62 -32.35 26.40
CA VAL A 41 -17.96 -33.21 27.56
C VAL A 41 -18.77 -32.40 28.58
N ASP A 42 -19.57 -33.08 29.41
CA ASP A 42 -20.49 -32.47 30.39
C ASP A 42 -19.80 -31.48 31.35
N ASP A 43 -18.52 -31.65 31.63
CA ASP A 43 -17.71 -30.72 32.42
C ASP A 43 -17.18 -29.53 31.62
N GLY A 44 -17.49 -29.45 30.32
CA GLY A 44 -17.03 -28.44 29.37
C GLY A 44 -15.63 -28.67 28.80
N THR A 45 -15.00 -29.81 29.09
CA THR A 45 -13.76 -30.22 28.44
C THR A 45 -14.02 -30.52 26.97
N ILE A 46 -13.11 -30.15 26.11
CA ILE A 46 -13.22 -30.35 24.66
C ILE A 46 -12.39 -31.57 24.29
N HIS A 47 -12.96 -32.52 23.53
CA HIS A 47 -12.17 -33.56 22.90
C HIS A 47 -11.20 -32.95 21.88
N GLU A 48 -9.92 -33.31 21.99
CA GLU A 48 -8.89 -32.82 21.08
C GLU A 48 -9.23 -33.24 19.65
N ARG A 49 -9.35 -32.25 18.75
CA ARG A 49 -9.64 -32.49 17.34
C ARG A 49 -8.47 -32.07 16.46
N GLU A 50 -8.15 -32.87 15.47
CA GLU A 50 -7.19 -32.53 14.43
C GLU A 50 -7.85 -31.67 13.38
N ILE A 51 -7.19 -30.55 13.05
CA ILE A 51 -7.67 -29.51 12.14
C ILE A 51 -6.53 -29.12 11.21
N TRP A 52 -6.87 -28.77 9.99
CA TRP A 52 -5.94 -28.20 9.05
C TRP A 52 -6.22 -26.71 8.85
N PHE A 53 -5.17 -25.91 8.90
CA PHE A 53 -5.21 -24.48 8.60
C PHE A 53 -4.55 -24.22 7.25
N LEU A 54 -5.30 -23.69 6.30
CA LEU A 54 -4.90 -23.54 4.91
C LEU A 54 -4.81 -22.05 4.58
N ILE A 55 -3.59 -21.51 4.48
CA ILE A 55 -3.32 -20.12 4.09
C ILE A 55 -3.34 -19.99 2.57
N THR A 56 -2.68 -20.93 1.88
CA THR A 56 -2.69 -21.09 0.42
C THR A 56 -3.16 -22.50 0.07
N GLU A 57 -3.60 -22.75 -1.17
CA GLU A 57 -4.13 -24.06 -1.54
C GLU A 57 -3.09 -25.19 -1.48
N ASP A 58 -1.80 -24.84 -1.51
CA ASP A 58 -0.70 -25.81 -1.61
C ASP A 58 0.00 -26.12 -0.27
N ASP A 59 -0.36 -25.43 0.84
CA ASP A 59 0.39 -25.55 2.10
C ASP A 59 -0.52 -25.66 3.34
N PRO A 60 -1.17 -26.81 3.56
CA PRO A 60 -1.99 -27.04 4.74
C PRO A 60 -1.13 -27.33 5.98
N VAL A 61 -1.32 -26.54 7.04
CA VAL A 61 -0.65 -26.75 8.33
C VAL A 61 -1.57 -27.49 9.28
N ARG A 62 -1.09 -28.60 9.83
CA ARG A 62 -1.83 -29.41 10.81
C ARG A 62 -1.81 -28.75 12.17
N GLY A 63 -2.90 -28.86 12.91
CA GLY A 63 -3.03 -28.37 14.27
C GLY A 63 -4.06 -29.12 15.07
N LYS A 64 -4.12 -28.82 16.37
CA LYS A 64 -5.05 -29.43 17.32
C LYS A 64 -5.77 -28.36 18.12
N THR A 65 -7.04 -28.62 18.43
CA THR A 65 -7.83 -27.75 19.30
C THR A 65 -7.21 -27.68 20.71
N MET A 66 -7.22 -26.50 21.28
CA MET A 66 -6.77 -26.27 22.65
C MET A 66 -7.95 -26.37 23.61
N ASN A 67 -7.76 -27.07 24.71
CA ASN A 67 -8.72 -27.06 25.82
C ASN A 67 -8.76 -25.70 26.49
N LEU A 68 -9.97 -25.18 26.70
CA LEU A 68 -10.21 -23.94 27.41
C LEU A 68 -10.36 -24.22 28.92
N ARG A 69 -9.83 -23.32 29.76
CA ARG A 69 -10.04 -23.41 31.22
C ARG A 69 -11.49 -23.05 31.59
N GLU A 70 -11.95 -23.42 32.76
CA GLU A 70 -13.36 -23.27 33.19
C GLU A 70 -13.92 -21.85 33.05
N ALA A 71 -13.11 -20.82 33.31
CA ALA A 71 -13.51 -19.42 33.19
C ALA A 71 -13.82 -19.01 31.73
N GLU A 72 -13.36 -19.78 30.73
CA GLU A 72 -13.45 -19.52 29.31
C GLU A 72 -14.60 -20.26 28.64
N LYS A 73 -15.27 -21.16 29.38
CA LYS A 73 -16.25 -22.13 28.84
C LYS A 73 -17.66 -21.59 28.65
N ARG A 74 -18.01 -20.46 29.27
CA ARG A 74 -19.39 -19.94 29.30
C ARG A 74 -19.76 -19.20 28.01
N GLY A 75 -20.45 -19.91 27.10
CA GLY A 75 -21.19 -19.29 26.01
C GLY A 75 -20.36 -18.66 24.87
N ILE A 76 -19.04 -18.80 24.92
CA ILE A 76 -18.13 -18.20 23.94
C ILE A 76 -18.03 -19.07 22.70
N ASP A 77 -18.44 -18.55 21.53
CA ASP A 77 -18.33 -19.25 20.25
C ASP A 77 -16.96 -18.97 19.57
N CYS A 78 -15.86 -19.21 20.27
CA CYS A 78 -14.55 -19.24 19.67
C CYS A 78 -13.71 -20.40 20.21
N VAL A 79 -12.76 -20.88 19.41
CA VAL A 79 -11.82 -21.94 19.75
C VAL A 79 -10.42 -21.60 19.22
N PHE A 80 -9.40 -22.07 19.94
CA PHE A 80 -8.02 -21.90 19.58
C PHE A 80 -7.45 -23.21 19.04
N ILE A 81 -6.65 -23.11 18.00
CA ILE A 81 -5.98 -24.24 17.36
C ILE A 81 -4.48 -24.01 17.49
N ARG A 82 -3.77 -24.95 18.09
CA ARG A 82 -2.33 -24.94 18.14
C ARG A 82 -1.78 -25.69 16.93
N LEU A 83 -1.09 -24.98 16.06
CA LEU A 83 -0.41 -25.55 14.90
C LEU A 83 0.82 -26.34 15.32
N GLU A 84 1.13 -27.42 14.62
CA GLU A 84 2.33 -28.23 14.82
C GLU A 84 3.60 -27.49 14.40
N GLU A 85 3.49 -26.56 13.43
CA GLU A 85 4.56 -25.73 12.91
C GLU A 85 4.38 -24.27 13.30
N LYS A 86 5.51 -23.56 13.49
CA LYS A 86 5.53 -22.12 13.69
C LYS A 86 5.56 -21.39 12.37
N LEU A 87 4.66 -20.47 12.19
CA LEU A 87 4.57 -19.60 11.00
C LEU A 87 5.28 -18.26 11.25
N SER A 88 6.55 -18.29 11.63
CA SER A 88 7.32 -17.12 12.08
C SER A 88 7.48 -16.04 10.99
N GLU A 89 7.42 -16.42 9.72
CA GLU A 89 7.48 -15.48 8.58
C GLU A 89 6.13 -14.84 8.25
N LYS A 90 5.04 -15.33 8.82
CA LYS A 90 3.70 -14.79 8.56
C LYS A 90 3.35 -13.68 9.53
N PRO A 91 2.67 -12.62 9.09
CA PRO A 91 2.27 -11.52 9.95
C PRO A 91 1.29 -11.98 11.03
N ILE A 92 1.65 -11.71 12.30
CA ILE A 92 0.80 -11.97 13.46
C ILE A 92 -0.18 -10.81 13.61
N THR A 93 -1.43 -11.17 13.86
CA THR A 93 -2.54 -10.23 14.08
C THR A 93 -2.28 -9.32 15.29
N VAL A 94 -2.63 -8.06 15.15
CA VAL A 94 -2.66 -7.08 16.24
C VAL A 94 -4.08 -7.01 16.79
N LEU A 95 -4.24 -7.23 18.11
CA LEU A 95 -5.52 -7.12 18.79
C LEU A 95 -5.69 -5.70 19.37
N THR A 96 -6.92 -5.19 19.46
CA THR A 96 -7.14 -3.93 20.18
C THR A 96 -7.11 -4.12 21.69
N GLU A 97 -6.58 -3.15 22.41
CA GLU A 97 -6.65 -3.10 23.88
C GLU A 97 -7.97 -2.51 24.37
N ALA A 98 -8.64 -1.75 23.53
CA ALA A 98 -9.81 -0.99 23.93
C ALA A 98 -11.06 -1.87 24.12
N GLU A 99 -11.77 -1.62 25.20
CA GLU A 99 -13.15 -2.06 25.43
C GLU A 99 -14.14 -0.97 24.98
N ASN A 100 -13.83 -0.31 23.87
CA ASN A 100 -14.59 0.82 23.37
C ASN A 100 -15.88 0.38 22.70
N ASP A 101 -16.91 1.20 22.79
CA ASP A 101 -18.08 1.11 21.93
C ASP A 101 -17.68 1.59 20.53
N PHE A 102 -17.65 0.66 19.59
CA PHE A 102 -17.35 0.93 18.18
C PHE A 102 -18.63 1.15 17.34
N THR A 103 -19.78 1.37 17.98
CA THR A 103 -21.05 1.58 17.28
C THR A 103 -20.94 2.80 16.34
N GLY A 104 -21.29 2.59 15.08
CA GLY A 104 -21.14 3.59 14.02
C GLY A 104 -19.83 3.52 13.26
N ASP A 105 -18.80 2.84 13.79
CA ASP A 105 -17.51 2.73 13.12
C ASP A 105 -17.56 1.75 11.94
N PHE A 106 -16.82 2.09 10.88
CA PHE A 106 -16.59 1.18 9.75
C PHE A 106 -15.58 0.12 10.13
N CYS A 107 -15.88 -1.10 9.75
CA CYS A 107 -15.01 -2.25 9.96
C CYS A 107 -14.82 -3.03 8.65
N LYS A 108 -13.75 -3.83 8.62
CA LYS A 108 -13.44 -4.77 7.55
C LYS A 108 -13.48 -6.19 8.08
N ILE A 109 -13.93 -7.11 7.22
CA ILE A 109 -14.00 -8.54 7.50
C ILE A 109 -13.26 -9.26 6.39
N SER A 110 -12.24 -10.04 6.72
CA SER A 110 -11.46 -10.80 5.74
C SER A 110 -11.67 -12.30 5.95
N GLY A 111 -12.12 -13.02 4.93
CA GLY A 111 -12.38 -14.46 5.07
C GLY A 111 -12.64 -15.19 3.77
N TYR A 112 -13.08 -16.44 3.89
CA TYR A 112 -13.30 -17.37 2.79
C TYR A 112 -14.74 -17.86 2.76
N PRO A 113 -15.70 -17.10 2.23
CA PRO A 113 -17.08 -17.57 2.08
C PRO A 113 -17.14 -18.68 1.04
N LYS A 114 -18.11 -19.61 1.19
CA LYS A 114 -18.26 -20.75 0.29
C LYS A 114 -18.61 -20.37 -1.14
N GLU A 115 -19.32 -19.26 -1.32
CA GLU A 115 -19.72 -18.76 -2.64
C GLU A 115 -18.56 -18.14 -3.44
N ALA A 116 -17.48 -17.72 -2.77
CA ALA A 116 -16.33 -17.11 -3.44
C ALA A 116 -15.22 -18.14 -3.69
N SER A 117 -14.56 -18.03 -4.83
CA SER A 117 -13.42 -18.90 -5.20
C SER A 117 -12.16 -18.64 -4.37
N GLY A 118 -12.11 -17.56 -3.56
CA GLY A 118 -10.93 -17.16 -2.80
C GLY A 118 -11.23 -16.34 -1.56
N LYS A 119 -10.18 -15.73 -1.02
CA LYS A 119 -10.29 -14.76 0.07
C LYS A 119 -11.02 -13.51 -0.41
N ILE A 120 -11.99 -13.06 0.36
CA ILE A 120 -12.66 -11.79 0.15
C ILE A 120 -12.43 -10.82 1.30
N GLU A 121 -12.62 -9.55 1.06
CA GLU A 121 -12.65 -8.50 2.06
C GLU A 121 -13.99 -7.76 1.94
N LEU A 122 -14.80 -7.84 3.01
CA LEU A 122 -16.07 -7.13 3.11
C LEU A 122 -15.91 -5.87 3.94
N GLN A 123 -16.69 -4.85 3.61
CA GLN A 123 -16.81 -3.64 4.41
C GLN A 123 -18.18 -3.60 5.08
N GLY A 124 -18.20 -3.19 6.34
CA GLY A 124 -19.42 -3.07 7.11
C GLY A 124 -19.33 -1.93 8.13
N CYS A 125 -20.46 -1.66 8.77
CA CYS A 125 -20.57 -0.69 9.86
C CYS A 125 -21.09 -1.42 11.10
N ILE A 126 -20.51 -1.14 12.26
CA ILE A 126 -20.98 -1.69 13.53
C ILE A 126 -22.31 -1.01 13.88
N ALA A 127 -23.41 -1.76 13.79
CA ALA A 127 -24.76 -1.21 13.93
C ALA A 127 -25.15 -1.00 15.41
N ASN A 128 -24.84 -1.99 16.25
CA ASN A 128 -25.03 -1.96 17.70
C ASN A 128 -24.18 -3.04 18.36
N GLY A 129 -24.01 -2.96 19.68
CA GLY A 129 -23.28 -3.95 20.45
C GLY A 129 -23.84 -4.11 21.85
N THR A 130 -23.55 -5.26 22.43
CA THR A 130 -23.67 -5.56 23.87
C THR A 130 -22.28 -5.91 24.40
N GLU A 131 -22.15 -6.09 25.70
CA GLU A 131 -20.87 -6.55 26.27
C GLU A 131 -20.36 -7.86 25.65
N ASP A 132 -21.25 -8.72 25.17
CA ASP A 132 -20.92 -10.07 24.74
C ASP A 132 -20.89 -10.23 23.21
N LYS A 133 -21.54 -9.35 22.46
CA LYS A 133 -21.68 -9.47 21.01
C LYS A 133 -21.91 -8.11 20.37
N PHE A 134 -21.53 -7.97 19.11
CA PHE A 134 -21.90 -6.82 18.30
C PHE A 134 -22.37 -7.24 16.91
N ILE A 135 -23.19 -6.40 16.31
CA ILE A 135 -23.80 -6.61 14.99
C ILE A 135 -23.12 -5.72 13.96
N ILE A 136 -22.79 -6.30 12.82
CA ILE A 136 -22.19 -5.60 11.70
C ILE A 136 -23.22 -5.57 10.56
N SER A 137 -23.56 -4.37 10.09
CA SER A 137 -24.30 -4.19 8.85
C SER A 137 -23.32 -4.19 7.68
N VAL A 138 -23.45 -5.13 6.75
CA VAL A 138 -22.58 -5.27 5.59
C VAL A 138 -23.12 -4.42 4.43
N ASN A 139 -22.25 -3.82 3.64
CA ASN A 139 -22.65 -3.01 2.48
C ASN A 139 -23.24 -3.89 1.38
N LYS A 140 -24.38 -3.45 0.80
CA LYS A 140 -25.12 -4.19 -0.25
C LYS A 140 -24.39 -4.31 -1.60
N GLU A 141 -23.28 -3.61 -1.79
CA GLU A 141 -22.49 -3.65 -3.04
C GLU A 141 -21.67 -4.93 -3.17
N ASP A 142 -21.51 -5.68 -2.08
CA ASP A 142 -20.88 -6.99 -2.10
C ASP A 142 -21.94 -8.03 -2.53
N GLU A 143 -21.82 -8.56 -3.74
CA GLU A 143 -22.80 -9.43 -4.43
C GLU A 143 -23.06 -10.79 -3.75
N LEU A 144 -22.62 -11.00 -2.51
CA LEU A 144 -22.81 -12.27 -1.79
C LEU A 144 -24.21 -12.34 -1.16
N GLN A 145 -24.95 -13.39 -1.48
CA GLN A 145 -26.21 -13.71 -0.85
C GLN A 145 -26.07 -14.58 0.41
N ASP A 146 -25.01 -15.37 0.48
CA ASP A 146 -24.69 -16.26 1.59
C ASP A 146 -23.25 -16.04 2.09
N TYR A 147 -23.14 -15.72 3.37
CA TYR A 147 -21.87 -15.52 4.07
C TYR A 147 -21.34 -16.79 4.76
N GLN A 148 -21.86 -17.97 4.43
CA GLN A 148 -21.35 -19.23 4.96
C GLN A 148 -19.86 -19.39 4.65
N GLY A 149 -19.06 -19.72 5.68
CA GLY A 149 -17.60 -19.80 5.59
C GLY A 149 -16.87 -18.57 6.13
N LEU A 150 -17.57 -17.43 6.35
CA LEU A 150 -17.00 -16.28 7.04
C LEU A 150 -16.94 -16.43 8.56
N SER A 151 -17.67 -17.38 9.17
CA SER A 151 -17.49 -17.67 10.60
C SER A 151 -16.04 -17.93 10.93
N GLY A 152 -15.54 -17.26 11.96
CA GLY A 152 -14.12 -17.29 12.33
C GLY A 152 -13.25 -16.21 11.66
N SER A 153 -13.84 -15.36 10.81
CA SER A 153 -13.13 -14.23 10.19
C SER A 153 -12.85 -13.12 11.20
N PRO A 154 -11.68 -12.48 11.14
CA PRO A 154 -11.38 -11.31 11.97
C PRO A 154 -12.22 -10.12 11.52
N VAL A 155 -12.74 -9.37 12.48
CA VAL A 155 -13.33 -8.04 12.29
C VAL A 155 -12.31 -7.01 12.70
N THR A 156 -11.98 -6.08 11.81
CA THR A 156 -10.90 -5.12 12.02
C THR A 156 -11.35 -3.69 11.89
N ILE A 157 -10.79 -2.83 12.74
CA ILE A 157 -10.81 -1.37 12.65
C ILE A 157 -9.35 -0.90 12.73
N PHE A 158 -8.90 -0.06 11.81
CA PHE A 158 -7.53 0.45 11.76
C PHE A 158 -6.45 -0.65 11.84
N GLY A 159 -6.68 -1.78 11.15
CA GLY A 159 -5.74 -2.91 11.13
C GLY A 159 -5.62 -3.66 12.45
N CYS A 160 -6.44 -3.33 13.46
CA CYS A 160 -6.52 -4.04 14.72
C CYS A 160 -7.79 -4.88 14.77
N VAL A 161 -7.68 -6.12 15.22
CA VAL A 161 -8.85 -6.99 15.41
C VAL A 161 -9.63 -6.52 16.64
N ILE A 162 -10.91 -6.22 16.42
CA ILE A 162 -11.89 -5.85 17.45
C ILE A 162 -12.82 -7.01 17.81
N GLY A 163 -12.87 -8.04 16.96
CA GLY A 163 -13.73 -9.21 17.18
C GLY A 163 -13.58 -10.27 16.10
N ILE A 164 -14.40 -11.31 16.21
CA ILE A 164 -14.48 -12.46 15.31
C ILE A 164 -15.91 -12.71 14.88
N VAL A 165 -16.16 -12.90 13.59
CA VAL A 165 -17.48 -13.27 13.08
C VAL A 165 -17.88 -14.65 13.60
N ILE A 166 -19.06 -14.77 14.17
CA ILE A 166 -19.57 -16.03 14.69
C ILE A 166 -20.74 -16.59 13.88
N ARG A 167 -21.62 -15.75 13.36
CA ARG A 167 -22.72 -16.19 12.51
C ARG A 167 -23.30 -15.08 11.63
N GLN A 168 -24.03 -15.49 10.63
CA GLN A 168 -24.90 -14.63 9.84
C GLN A 168 -26.25 -14.51 10.53
N GLU A 169 -26.74 -13.29 10.75
CA GLU A 169 -28.07 -13.04 11.27
C GLU A 169 -29.12 -13.01 10.13
N ASN A 170 -28.76 -12.31 9.04
CA ASN A 170 -29.54 -12.25 7.80
C ASN A 170 -28.60 -11.83 6.63
N SER A 171 -29.14 -11.59 5.44
CA SER A 171 -28.36 -11.21 4.25
C SER A 171 -27.61 -9.87 4.37
N GLU A 172 -27.88 -9.07 5.39
CA GLU A 172 -27.28 -7.73 5.57
C GLU A 172 -26.55 -7.60 6.91
N ARG A 173 -26.60 -8.62 7.77
CA ARG A 173 -26.08 -8.53 9.13
C ARG A 173 -25.30 -9.76 9.56
N LEU A 174 -24.12 -9.49 10.13
CA LEU A 174 -23.27 -10.49 10.75
C LEU A 174 -23.17 -10.23 12.25
N GLU A 175 -23.14 -11.29 13.04
CA GLU A 175 -22.90 -11.25 14.48
C GLU A 175 -21.43 -11.58 14.74
N ALA A 176 -20.79 -10.79 15.60
CA ALA A 176 -19.40 -10.96 15.99
C ALA A 176 -19.20 -11.00 17.51
N LEU A 177 -18.20 -11.76 17.92
CA LEU A 177 -17.74 -11.86 19.31
C LEU A 177 -16.63 -10.82 19.54
N PRO A 178 -16.69 -10.01 20.62
CA PRO A 178 -15.65 -9.03 20.93
C PRO A 178 -14.27 -9.65 21.21
N VAL A 179 -13.22 -8.93 20.83
CA VAL A 179 -11.81 -9.36 20.98
C VAL A 179 -11.39 -9.60 22.42
N LYS A 180 -12.08 -9.00 23.40
CA LYS A 180 -11.81 -9.21 24.84
C LYS A 180 -11.75 -10.69 25.21
N TYR A 181 -12.61 -11.52 24.61
CA TYR A 181 -12.63 -12.97 24.84
C TYR A 181 -11.37 -13.65 24.31
N ILE A 182 -10.94 -13.27 23.11
CA ILE A 182 -9.69 -13.79 22.52
C ILE A 182 -8.49 -13.41 23.40
N ARG A 183 -8.40 -12.15 23.83
CA ARG A 183 -7.32 -11.66 24.70
C ARG A 183 -7.28 -12.37 26.05
N ASN A 184 -8.43 -12.58 26.66
CA ASN A 184 -8.52 -13.25 27.96
C ASN A 184 -8.02 -14.69 27.85
N VAL A 185 -8.41 -15.43 26.83
CA VAL A 185 -7.94 -16.79 26.60
C VAL A 185 -6.42 -16.82 26.39
N LEU A 186 -5.88 -15.94 25.52
CA LEU A 186 -4.44 -15.88 25.28
C LEU A 186 -3.65 -15.57 26.56
N LYS A 187 -4.16 -14.66 27.41
CA LYS A 187 -3.56 -14.37 28.73
C LYS A 187 -3.59 -15.57 29.67
N CYS A 188 -4.72 -16.29 29.76
CA CYS A 188 -4.86 -17.47 30.61
C CYS A 188 -3.90 -18.61 30.23
N HIS A 189 -3.51 -18.67 28.97
CA HIS A 189 -2.59 -19.69 28.45
C HIS A 189 -1.15 -19.19 28.29
N ASP A 190 -0.81 -18.00 28.83
CA ASP A 190 0.51 -17.37 28.73
C ASP A 190 1.02 -17.24 27.28
N VAL A 191 0.10 -17.04 26.34
CA VAL A 191 0.46 -16.87 24.92
C VAL A 191 0.77 -15.40 24.65
N PRO A 192 1.98 -15.07 24.21
CA PRO A 192 2.31 -13.71 23.84
C PRO A 192 1.54 -13.29 22.59
N PHE A 193 0.92 -12.12 22.62
CA PHE A 193 0.19 -11.55 21.51
C PHE A 193 0.48 -10.04 21.37
N ARG A 194 0.23 -9.50 20.20
CA ARG A 194 0.42 -8.06 19.93
C ARG A 194 -0.86 -7.29 20.22
N ASN A 195 -0.73 -6.24 21.03
CA ASN A 195 -1.82 -5.31 21.33
C ASN A 195 -1.53 -3.94 20.75
N ARG A 196 -2.59 -3.22 20.44
CA ARG A 196 -2.56 -1.79 20.10
C ARG A 196 -3.81 -1.12 20.65
N THR A 197 -3.64 0.01 21.30
CA THR A 197 -4.77 0.88 21.65
C THR A 197 -5.20 1.63 20.40
N ILE A 198 -6.47 1.48 20.02
CA ILE A 198 -7.10 2.38 19.05
C ILE A 198 -7.33 3.70 19.81
N PRO A 199 -6.83 4.85 19.33
CA PRO A 199 -7.03 6.11 20.03
C PRO A 199 -8.51 6.41 20.24
N MET A 200 -8.92 6.63 21.51
CA MET A 200 -10.34 6.86 21.89
C MET A 200 -11.01 8.02 21.11
N HIS A 201 -10.22 9.01 20.69
CA HIS A 201 -10.73 10.15 19.93
C HIS A 201 -11.14 9.82 18.48
N LEU A 202 -10.92 8.59 18.03
CA LEU A 202 -11.42 8.11 16.72
C LEU A 202 -12.81 7.48 16.83
N SER A 203 -13.19 6.95 18.01
CA SER A 203 -14.51 6.39 18.27
C SER A 203 -15.53 7.43 18.78
N GLU A 204 -15.05 8.47 19.46
CA GLU A 204 -15.91 9.57 19.98
C GLU A 204 -16.16 10.69 18.97
N ASN A 205 -15.58 10.59 17.76
CA ASN A 205 -15.58 11.72 16.84
C ASN A 205 -16.62 11.64 15.76
N ALA A 206 -17.29 12.72 15.73
CA ALA A 206 -18.14 13.30 14.74
C ALA A 206 -17.62 13.31 13.28
N PHE A 207 -16.49 12.67 12.93
CA PHE A 207 -15.99 12.58 11.55
C PHE A 207 -16.59 11.35 10.86
N ASP A 208 -17.60 11.58 10.05
CA ASP A 208 -18.23 10.54 9.22
C ASP A 208 -17.59 10.55 7.82
N ILE A 209 -17.09 9.38 7.40
CA ILE A 209 -16.52 9.19 6.06
C ILE A 209 -17.53 9.51 4.95
N LYS A 210 -18.82 9.21 5.15
CA LYS A 210 -19.88 9.51 4.18
C LYS A 210 -20.10 11.00 4.06
N GLU A 211 -20.12 11.71 5.19
CA GLU A 211 -20.23 13.17 5.21
C GLU A 211 -19.05 13.81 4.49
N GLN A 212 -17.83 13.34 4.74
CA GLN A 212 -16.66 13.86 4.05
C GLN A 212 -16.66 13.57 2.55
N ILE A 213 -17.05 12.36 2.13
CA ILE A 213 -17.19 12.03 0.72
C ILE A 213 -18.20 12.97 0.06
N GLU A 214 -19.31 13.26 0.74
CA GLU A 214 -20.32 14.19 0.19
C GLU A 214 -19.79 15.60 0.08
N LYS A 215 -19.04 16.11 1.07
CA LYS A 215 -18.36 17.40 1.00
C LYS A 215 -17.37 17.46 -0.16
N ASN A 216 -16.58 16.44 -0.36
CA ASN A 216 -15.70 16.34 -1.52
C ASN A 216 -16.46 16.37 -2.84
N ARG A 217 -17.61 15.68 -2.95
CA ARG A 217 -18.48 15.74 -4.12
C ARG A 217 -19.02 17.13 -4.37
N GLN A 218 -19.37 17.87 -3.32
CA GLN A 218 -19.80 19.25 -3.42
C GLN A 218 -18.67 20.15 -3.97
N VAL A 219 -17.43 20.04 -3.47
CA VAL A 219 -16.29 20.79 -4.02
C VAL A 219 -16.01 20.41 -5.48
N ILE A 220 -16.08 19.12 -5.81
CA ILE A 220 -15.95 18.65 -7.19
C ILE A 220 -17.03 19.27 -8.08
N ALA A 221 -18.28 19.37 -7.60
CA ALA A 221 -19.36 20.04 -8.31
C ALA A 221 -19.12 21.55 -8.44
N MET A 222 -18.56 22.21 -7.41
CA MET A 222 -18.15 23.64 -7.46
C MET A 222 -17.04 23.88 -8.49
N ALA A 223 -16.16 22.91 -8.74
CA ALA A 223 -15.19 23.01 -9.83
C ALA A 223 -15.87 23.17 -11.21
N GLY A 224 -17.13 22.75 -11.32
CA GLY A 224 -17.99 22.96 -12.48
C GLY A 224 -17.38 22.41 -13.78
N PRO A 225 -17.36 23.21 -14.89
CA PRO A 225 -16.85 22.73 -16.17
C PRO A 225 -15.34 22.44 -16.20
N ARG A 226 -14.61 22.69 -15.09
CA ARG A 226 -13.19 22.34 -14.94
C ARG A 226 -12.98 20.84 -14.69
N TYR A 227 -14.04 20.09 -14.35
CA TYR A 227 -13.99 18.64 -14.10
C TYR A 227 -15.14 17.91 -14.82
N SER A 228 -14.83 16.79 -15.44
CA SER A 228 -15.82 15.83 -15.97
C SER A 228 -15.29 14.42 -15.77
N ASP A 229 -16.02 13.58 -15.04
CA ASP A 229 -15.67 12.17 -14.79
C ASP A 229 -15.69 11.34 -16.10
N GLU A 230 -16.51 11.74 -17.07
CA GLU A 230 -16.62 11.09 -18.38
C GLU A 230 -15.40 11.38 -19.29
N LEU A 231 -14.71 12.51 -19.09
CA LEU A 231 -13.54 12.92 -19.87
C LEU A 231 -12.21 12.49 -19.21
N ASN A 232 -12.23 11.43 -18.41
CA ASN A 232 -11.10 11.01 -17.61
C ASN A 232 -9.97 10.39 -18.43
N VAL A 233 -9.08 11.24 -18.95
CA VAL A 233 -7.82 10.81 -19.54
C VAL A 233 -6.74 10.80 -18.45
N LYS A 234 -6.35 9.59 -18.04
CA LYS A 234 -5.25 9.42 -17.08
C LYS A 234 -3.95 9.90 -17.69
N THR A 235 -3.45 11.01 -17.14
CA THR A 235 -2.17 11.59 -17.56
C THR A 235 -1.01 10.90 -16.85
N LYS A 236 0.20 10.99 -17.41
CA LYS A 236 1.42 10.52 -16.71
C LYS A 236 1.58 11.15 -15.32
N LEU A 237 1.11 12.39 -15.15
CA LEU A 237 1.15 13.05 -13.84
C LEU A 237 0.13 12.45 -12.87
N TYR A 238 -1.05 12.04 -13.35
CA TYR A 238 -2.02 11.30 -12.55
C TYR A 238 -1.43 9.98 -12.03
N ASP A 239 -0.85 9.17 -12.92
CA ASP A 239 -0.24 7.90 -12.55
C ASP A 239 0.90 8.10 -11.54
N ARG A 240 1.69 9.17 -11.73
CA ARG A 240 2.77 9.54 -10.80
C ARG A 240 2.24 9.94 -9.43
N LEU A 241 1.18 10.74 -9.34
CA LEU A 241 0.56 11.10 -8.06
C LEU A 241 -0.08 9.89 -7.38
N GLN A 242 -0.75 9.03 -8.12
CA GLN A 242 -1.29 7.78 -7.58
C GLN A 242 -0.18 6.90 -6.99
N SER A 243 0.94 6.76 -7.68
CA SER A 243 2.13 6.04 -7.19
C SER A 243 2.68 6.64 -5.90
N ILE A 244 2.76 7.98 -5.81
CA ILE A 244 3.22 8.69 -4.60
C ILE A 244 2.26 8.45 -3.41
N LEU A 245 0.97 8.37 -3.67
CA LEU A 245 -0.07 8.19 -2.64
C LEU A 245 -0.23 6.74 -2.16
N ARG A 246 0.41 5.76 -2.82
CA ARG A 246 0.40 4.35 -2.43
C ARG A 246 1.66 3.99 -1.65
N LYS A 247 1.54 3.38 -0.48
CA LYS A 247 2.70 2.97 0.34
C LYS A 247 3.41 1.72 -0.22
N ASP A 248 2.66 0.81 -0.85
CA ASP A 248 3.18 -0.43 -1.43
C ASP A 248 4.27 -0.20 -2.50
N GLU A 249 4.30 0.96 -3.12
CA GLU A 249 5.33 1.32 -4.10
C GLU A 249 6.74 1.37 -3.49
N VAL A 250 6.89 1.82 -2.24
CA VAL A 250 8.20 1.78 -1.53
C VAL A 250 8.67 0.35 -1.38
N VAL A 251 7.76 -0.53 -0.97
CA VAL A 251 8.05 -1.96 -0.83
C VAL A 251 8.48 -2.55 -2.17
N ARG A 252 7.73 -2.28 -3.23
CA ARG A 252 8.04 -2.75 -4.60
C ARG A 252 9.38 -2.23 -5.12
N ILE A 253 9.71 -0.96 -4.83
CA ILE A 253 11.01 -0.39 -5.22
C ILE A 253 12.13 -1.09 -4.45
N LYS A 254 11.98 -1.26 -3.13
CA LYS A 254 12.95 -1.99 -2.29
C LYS A 254 13.15 -3.42 -2.78
N GLU A 255 12.08 -4.17 -2.96
CA GLU A 255 12.12 -5.54 -3.50
C GLU A 255 12.76 -5.59 -4.89
N GLY A 256 12.43 -4.63 -5.74
CA GLY A 256 13.04 -4.51 -7.07
C GLY A 256 14.55 -4.28 -7.02
N ILE A 257 15.04 -3.45 -6.10
CA ILE A 257 16.48 -3.23 -5.89
C ILE A 257 17.13 -4.49 -5.31
N GLU A 258 16.51 -5.11 -4.32
CA GLU A 258 17.02 -6.31 -3.67
C GLU A 258 17.15 -7.49 -4.65
N ASN A 259 16.10 -7.77 -5.44
CA ASN A 259 16.11 -8.84 -6.43
C ASN A 259 17.19 -8.64 -7.48
N ARG A 260 17.34 -7.42 -8.01
CA ARG A 260 18.41 -7.08 -8.96
C ARG A 260 19.80 -7.15 -8.33
N SER A 261 19.95 -6.74 -7.07
CA SER A 261 21.22 -6.89 -6.34
C SER A 261 21.60 -8.36 -6.14
N ARG A 262 20.64 -9.22 -5.81
CA ARG A 262 20.85 -10.68 -5.74
C ARG A 262 21.24 -11.28 -7.11
N GLU A 263 20.58 -10.85 -8.18
CA GLU A 263 20.90 -11.26 -9.54
C GLU A 263 22.34 -10.83 -9.92
N CYS A 264 22.71 -9.59 -9.63
CA CYS A 264 24.08 -9.09 -9.84
C CYS A 264 25.10 -9.92 -9.05
N ILE A 265 24.85 -10.20 -7.78
CA ILE A 265 25.75 -11.02 -6.94
C ILE A 265 25.88 -12.45 -7.51
N ARG A 266 24.82 -13.04 -8.05
CA ARG A 266 24.86 -14.36 -8.71
C ARG A 266 25.82 -14.32 -9.89
N HIS A 267 25.70 -13.39 -10.82
CA HIS A 267 26.61 -13.25 -11.95
C HIS A 267 28.06 -13.01 -11.53
N LEU A 268 28.28 -12.19 -10.48
CA LEU A 268 29.61 -11.95 -9.94
C LEU A 268 30.25 -13.22 -9.33
N ASN A 269 29.47 -14.08 -8.69
CA ASN A 269 29.93 -15.37 -8.18
C ASN A 269 30.25 -16.35 -9.33
N GLU A 270 29.43 -16.37 -10.36
CA GLU A 270 29.69 -17.16 -11.59
C GLU A 270 30.97 -16.69 -12.29
N PHE A 271 31.20 -15.37 -12.38
CA PHE A 271 32.46 -14.81 -12.85
C PHE A 271 33.66 -15.34 -12.03
N LEU A 272 33.59 -15.31 -10.70
CA LEU A 272 34.66 -15.80 -9.84
C LEU A 272 34.91 -17.31 -10.00
N THR A 273 33.87 -18.09 -10.25
CA THR A 273 33.95 -19.54 -10.47
C THR A 273 34.61 -19.87 -11.81
N HIS A 274 34.12 -19.26 -12.90
CA HIS A 274 34.65 -19.49 -14.24
C HIS A 274 36.06 -18.90 -14.43
N GLY A 275 36.40 -17.85 -13.70
CA GLY A 275 37.76 -17.27 -13.70
C GLY A 275 38.80 -18.13 -13.00
N SER A 276 38.39 -19.15 -12.20
CA SER A 276 39.29 -20.05 -11.47
C SER A 276 39.52 -21.38 -12.16
N GLU A 277 38.72 -21.75 -13.17
CA GLU A 277 38.81 -23.00 -13.91
C GLU A 277 39.81 -22.88 -15.08
N GLY A 278 41.08 -23.05 -14.80
CA GLY A 278 42.15 -23.03 -15.82
C GLY A 278 43.30 -22.10 -15.49
N GLU A 279 44.25 -21.86 -16.46
CA GLU A 279 45.29 -20.84 -16.30
C GLU A 279 44.64 -19.51 -15.83
N PRO A 280 45.36 -18.67 -14.99
CA PRO A 280 44.76 -17.49 -14.38
C PRO A 280 44.20 -16.53 -15.44
N CYS A 281 42.92 -16.75 -15.80
CA CYS A 281 42.25 -15.95 -16.81
C CYS A 281 41.88 -14.58 -16.28
N VAL A 282 41.78 -14.40 -14.96
CA VAL A 282 41.33 -13.18 -14.29
C VAL A 282 42.47 -12.60 -13.45
N LEU A 283 42.62 -11.28 -13.45
CA LEU A 283 43.59 -10.61 -12.59
C LEU A 283 43.23 -10.80 -11.11
N LYS A 284 44.25 -11.01 -10.25
CA LYS A 284 44.05 -11.11 -8.79
C LYS A 284 43.39 -9.84 -8.22
N GLU A 285 43.71 -8.69 -8.79
CA GLU A 285 43.15 -7.38 -8.45
C GLU A 285 41.64 -7.36 -8.76
N SER A 286 41.25 -7.76 -9.98
CA SER A 286 39.83 -7.85 -10.39
C SER A 286 39.06 -8.80 -9.48
N THR A 287 39.62 -9.96 -9.13
CA THR A 287 39.02 -10.90 -8.19
C THR A 287 38.78 -10.27 -6.81
N THR A 288 39.75 -9.50 -6.33
CA THR A 288 39.68 -8.81 -5.03
C THR A 288 38.60 -7.72 -5.06
N GLU A 289 38.56 -6.91 -6.12
CA GLU A 289 37.57 -5.86 -6.31
C GLU A 289 36.14 -6.45 -6.40
N ILE A 290 35.94 -7.54 -7.16
CA ILE A 290 34.64 -8.21 -7.29
C ILE A 290 34.14 -8.73 -5.93
N LYS A 291 35.02 -9.37 -5.14
CA LYS A 291 34.65 -9.83 -3.79
C LYS A 291 34.22 -8.68 -2.89
N LYS A 292 34.87 -7.53 -3.01
CA LYS A 292 34.53 -6.30 -2.28
C LYS A 292 33.16 -5.76 -2.72
N VAL A 293 32.89 -5.72 -4.04
CA VAL A 293 31.59 -5.31 -4.59
C VAL A 293 30.47 -6.23 -4.06
N ILE A 294 30.65 -7.55 -4.09
CA ILE A 294 29.68 -8.51 -3.56
C ILE A 294 29.37 -8.22 -2.08
N LYS A 295 30.40 -8.07 -1.26
CA LYS A 295 30.25 -7.77 0.16
C LYS A 295 29.51 -6.46 0.39
N ASN A 296 29.88 -5.40 -0.32
CA ASN A 296 29.23 -4.10 -0.19
C ASN A 296 27.75 -4.18 -0.60
N LEU A 297 27.40 -4.85 -1.71
CA LEU A 297 26.01 -5.03 -2.12
C LEU A 297 25.20 -5.81 -1.07
N GLN A 298 25.78 -6.84 -0.44
CA GLN A 298 25.14 -7.58 0.64
C GLN A 298 24.89 -6.71 1.88
N ASP A 299 25.82 -5.84 2.23
CA ASP A 299 25.69 -4.93 3.37
C ASP A 299 24.65 -3.83 3.09
N GLU A 300 24.61 -3.28 1.86
CA GLU A 300 23.58 -2.33 1.45
C GLU A 300 22.17 -2.95 1.42
N MET A 301 22.03 -4.20 0.99
CA MET A 301 20.75 -4.91 1.05
C MET A 301 20.24 -5.10 2.49
N LYS A 302 21.14 -5.35 3.45
CA LYS A 302 20.75 -5.44 4.86
C LYS A 302 20.24 -4.10 5.38
N GLN A 303 20.88 -2.99 5.00
CA GLN A 303 20.44 -1.64 5.36
C GLN A 303 19.09 -1.29 4.70
N LEU A 304 18.90 -1.69 3.44
CA LEU A 304 17.65 -1.48 2.71
C LEU A 304 16.46 -2.15 3.39
N ASN A 305 16.68 -3.31 4.01
CA ASN A 305 15.64 -4.11 4.68
C ASN A 305 15.38 -3.70 6.14
N ALA A 306 16.09 -2.70 6.68
CA ALA A 306 15.78 -2.15 7.99
C ALA A 306 14.36 -1.55 8.02
N ASP A 307 13.61 -1.83 9.08
CA ASP A 307 12.16 -1.56 9.21
C ASP A 307 11.74 -0.08 9.07
N ASN A 308 12.67 0.87 9.15
CA ASN A 308 12.41 2.30 9.05
C ASN A 308 13.55 3.04 8.37
N ILE A 309 13.86 2.67 7.12
CA ILE A 309 14.87 3.42 6.38
C ILE A 309 14.35 4.83 6.07
N SER A 310 15.06 5.86 6.54
CA SER A 310 14.78 7.26 6.17
C SER A 310 15.20 7.52 4.72
N GLY A 311 14.68 8.57 4.08
CA GLY A 311 15.07 8.90 2.71
C GLY A 311 16.53 9.25 2.54
N GLU A 312 17.15 9.90 3.53
CA GLU A 312 18.57 10.14 3.55
C GLU A 312 19.37 8.82 3.59
N ALA A 313 18.92 7.87 4.43
CA ALA A 313 19.53 6.55 4.50
C ALA A 313 19.33 5.76 3.21
N PHE A 314 18.13 5.86 2.60
CA PHE A 314 17.88 5.26 1.30
C PHE A 314 18.74 5.89 0.19
N GLN A 315 18.87 7.22 0.17
CA GLN A 315 19.74 7.92 -0.78
C GLN A 315 21.20 7.47 -0.60
N THR A 316 21.65 7.30 0.63
CA THR A 316 22.99 6.79 0.94
C THR A 316 23.20 5.37 0.40
N VAL A 317 22.25 4.46 0.63
CA VAL A 317 22.27 3.10 0.08
C VAL A 317 22.34 3.14 -1.45
N TYR A 318 21.51 3.98 -2.07
CA TYR A 318 21.50 4.13 -3.52
C TYR A 318 22.82 4.65 -4.08
N ASP A 319 23.40 5.69 -3.46
CA ASP A 319 24.69 6.25 -3.88
C ASP A 319 25.82 5.24 -3.72
N ASN A 320 25.77 4.42 -2.67
CA ASN A 320 26.72 3.34 -2.44
C ASN A 320 26.61 2.27 -3.53
N ILE A 321 25.39 1.82 -3.86
CA ILE A 321 25.14 0.87 -4.96
C ILE A 321 25.63 1.47 -6.29
N ASN A 322 25.38 2.76 -6.54
CA ASN A 322 25.87 3.47 -7.73
C ASN A 322 27.39 3.47 -7.82
N ASN A 323 28.07 3.68 -6.70
CA ASN A 323 29.52 3.62 -6.65
C ASN A 323 30.06 2.20 -6.95
N GLN A 324 29.36 1.12 -6.48
CA GLN A 324 29.71 -0.25 -6.88
C GLN A 324 29.62 -0.42 -8.40
N GLY A 325 28.61 0.17 -9.05
CA GLY A 325 28.48 0.15 -10.52
C GLY A 325 29.66 0.79 -11.24
N LYS A 326 30.20 1.90 -10.73
CA LYS A 326 31.40 2.55 -11.29
C LYS A 326 32.65 1.66 -11.15
N TYR A 327 32.84 1.02 -10.00
CA TYR A 327 33.94 0.08 -9.79
C TYR A 327 33.79 -1.13 -10.72
N LEU A 328 32.62 -1.71 -10.81
CA LEU A 328 32.36 -2.86 -11.67
C LEU A 328 32.60 -2.55 -13.14
N LYS A 329 32.19 -1.35 -13.60
CA LYS A 329 32.46 -0.88 -14.96
C LYS A 329 33.95 -0.80 -15.25
N LYS A 330 34.73 -0.23 -14.34
CA LYS A 330 36.18 -0.14 -14.47
C LYS A 330 36.85 -1.52 -14.54
N THR A 331 36.42 -2.42 -13.68
CA THR A 331 36.92 -3.80 -13.67
C THR A 331 36.60 -4.54 -14.97
N PHE A 332 35.39 -4.35 -15.49
CA PHE A 332 34.97 -4.91 -16.79
C PHE A 332 35.85 -4.37 -17.95
N GLU A 333 36.07 -3.07 -18.01
CA GLU A 333 36.92 -2.45 -19.04
C GLU A 333 38.34 -3.00 -18.96
N THR A 334 38.92 -3.12 -17.76
CA THR A 334 40.27 -3.68 -17.57
C THR A 334 40.37 -5.13 -18.01
N GLU A 335 39.42 -5.98 -17.65
CA GLU A 335 39.42 -7.39 -18.07
C GLU A 335 39.16 -7.54 -19.58
N LYS A 336 38.35 -6.66 -20.16
CA LYS A 336 38.09 -6.62 -21.60
C LYS A 336 39.34 -6.24 -22.39
N GLU A 337 40.01 -5.16 -22.01
CA GLU A 337 41.27 -4.71 -22.64
C GLU A 337 42.30 -5.83 -22.59
N ARG A 338 42.52 -6.45 -21.45
CA ARG A 338 43.44 -7.57 -21.29
C ARG A 338 43.06 -8.77 -22.17
N PHE A 339 41.77 -9.08 -22.30
CA PHE A 339 41.31 -10.15 -23.18
C PHE A 339 41.58 -9.82 -24.65
N GLU A 340 41.35 -8.57 -25.08
CA GLU A 340 41.59 -8.12 -26.44
C GLU A 340 43.09 -8.00 -26.77
N GLU A 341 43.94 -7.64 -25.81
CA GLU A 341 45.40 -7.68 -25.96
C GLU A 341 45.91 -9.09 -26.25
N LYS A 342 45.34 -10.10 -25.62
CA LYS A 342 45.74 -11.50 -25.78
C LYS A 342 45.18 -12.14 -27.04
N ASN A 343 43.98 -11.74 -27.49
CA ASN A 343 43.24 -12.41 -28.55
C ASN A 343 43.04 -11.57 -29.82
N GLY A 344 43.46 -10.32 -29.80
CA GLY A 344 43.29 -9.34 -30.87
C GLY A 344 42.16 -8.33 -30.62
N PRO A 345 42.29 -7.08 -31.13
CA PRO A 345 41.31 -6.02 -30.90
C PRO A 345 39.96 -6.37 -31.53
N GLY A 346 38.87 -6.06 -30.80
CA GLY A 346 37.47 -6.32 -31.26
C GLY A 346 37.02 -7.76 -31.16
N THR A 347 37.81 -8.65 -30.57
CA THR A 347 37.41 -10.08 -30.36
C THR A 347 36.30 -10.23 -29.34
N PHE A 348 35.99 -9.21 -28.56
CA PHE A 348 34.85 -9.11 -27.68
C PHE A 348 33.82 -8.12 -28.23
N ASP A 349 33.09 -8.49 -29.31
CA ASP A 349 32.01 -7.68 -29.87
C ASP A 349 30.63 -8.31 -29.58
N ASN A 350 29.74 -7.45 -29.10
CA ASN A 350 28.41 -7.78 -28.54
C ASN A 350 27.39 -8.30 -29.54
N LYS A 351 27.60 -8.12 -30.85
CA LYS A 351 26.58 -8.42 -31.89
C LYS A 351 26.78 -9.76 -32.58
N SER A 352 27.97 -10.25 -32.65
CA SER A 352 28.29 -11.51 -33.35
C SER A 352 27.99 -12.76 -32.51
N TRP A 353 27.92 -12.63 -31.20
CA TRP A 353 27.84 -13.75 -30.27
C TRP A 353 26.49 -14.47 -30.19
N ARG A 354 25.37 -13.75 -30.27
CA ARG A 354 24.04 -14.38 -30.27
C ARG A 354 23.76 -15.25 -31.49
N GLY A 355 24.47 -15.00 -32.57
CA GLY A 355 24.40 -15.83 -33.79
C GLY A 355 25.32 -17.06 -33.76
N PHE A 356 26.41 -17.04 -32.98
CA PHE A 356 27.42 -18.11 -32.96
C PHE A 356 27.12 -19.24 -31.96
N GLN A 357 26.28 -19.01 -30.94
CA GLN A 357 25.88 -20.00 -29.95
C GLN A 357 25.13 -21.22 -30.54
N ALA A 358 24.63 -21.09 -31.75
CA ALA A 358 23.85 -22.17 -32.38
C ALA A 358 24.70 -23.23 -33.10
N SER A 359 26.03 -23.06 -33.26
CA SER A 359 26.77 -23.91 -34.23
C SER A 359 28.00 -24.68 -33.72
N TYR A 360 28.65 -24.33 -32.61
CA TYR A 360 29.84 -25.10 -32.16
C TYR A 360 30.02 -25.10 -30.64
N MET A 361 30.16 -26.30 -30.07
CA MET A 361 30.67 -26.59 -28.72
C MET A 361 32.14 -26.14 -28.61
N CYS A 362 32.40 -24.85 -28.48
CA CYS A 362 33.72 -24.32 -28.14
C CYS A 362 33.79 -23.99 -26.66
N THR A 363 34.70 -24.59 -25.95
CA THR A 363 35.14 -24.35 -24.59
C THR A 363 35.67 -22.91 -24.44
N PHE A 364 35.11 -22.19 -23.70
CA PHE A 364 34.69 -20.84 -23.36
C PHE A 364 35.77 -19.93 -22.70
N PRO A 365 36.59 -19.20 -23.41
CA PRO A 365 37.43 -18.18 -22.78
C PRO A 365 36.70 -16.90 -22.45
N THR A 366 35.47 -16.66 -22.94
CA THR A 366 34.73 -15.41 -22.77
C THR A 366 33.62 -15.43 -21.74
N ARG A 367 33.19 -16.58 -21.26
CA ARG A 367 32.03 -16.75 -20.37
C ARG A 367 32.14 -15.86 -19.10
N TYR A 368 33.33 -15.74 -18.53
CA TYR A 368 33.54 -14.88 -17.36
C TYR A 368 33.33 -13.39 -17.65
N LEU A 369 33.67 -12.91 -18.86
CA LEU A 369 33.41 -11.52 -19.26
C LEU A 369 31.92 -11.28 -19.52
N ASP A 370 31.21 -12.26 -20.05
CA ASP A 370 29.77 -12.20 -20.24
C ASP A 370 29.06 -12.10 -18.89
N GLU A 371 29.46 -12.90 -17.89
CA GLU A 371 28.92 -12.81 -16.54
C GLU A 371 29.19 -11.44 -15.89
N LEU A 372 30.40 -10.93 -16.05
CA LEU A 372 30.77 -9.60 -15.52
C LEU A 372 29.96 -8.49 -16.19
N LYS A 373 29.69 -8.63 -17.48
CA LYS A 373 28.86 -7.68 -18.23
C LYS A 373 27.39 -7.75 -17.82
N GLU A 374 26.82 -8.95 -17.68
CA GLU A 374 25.46 -9.12 -17.21
C GLU A 374 25.31 -8.53 -15.80
N ALA A 375 26.26 -8.76 -14.89
CA ALA A 375 26.27 -8.14 -13.58
C ALA A 375 26.26 -6.61 -13.66
N LEU A 376 27.07 -6.03 -14.55
CA LEU A 376 27.10 -4.59 -14.78
C LEU A 376 25.77 -4.07 -15.35
N ASP A 377 25.19 -4.75 -16.33
CA ASP A 377 23.93 -4.36 -16.95
C ASP A 377 22.76 -4.43 -15.95
N VAL A 378 22.76 -5.44 -15.08
CA VAL A 378 21.78 -5.54 -13.99
C VAL A 378 21.95 -4.38 -13.02
N LEU A 379 23.18 -4.07 -12.61
CA LEU A 379 23.47 -2.98 -11.67
C LEU A 379 23.09 -1.61 -12.26
N LEU A 380 23.35 -1.38 -13.55
CA LEU A 380 22.94 -0.16 -14.26
C LEU A 380 21.40 -0.02 -14.37
N ARG A 381 20.66 -1.13 -14.37
CA ARG A 381 19.18 -1.10 -14.30
C ARG A 381 18.68 -0.70 -12.91
N ILE A 382 19.39 -1.03 -11.83
CA ILE A 382 19.08 -0.55 -10.47
C ILE A 382 19.19 0.97 -10.41
N MET A 383 20.16 1.53 -11.13
CA MET A 383 20.58 2.93 -11.07
C MET A 383 19.71 3.90 -11.89
N LYS A 384 18.50 3.54 -12.27
CA LYS A 384 17.59 4.49 -12.91
C LYS A 384 17.21 5.57 -11.89
N GLN A 385 17.73 6.79 -12.09
CA GLN A 385 17.48 7.99 -11.25
C GLN A 385 15.98 8.22 -10.95
N GLU A 386 15.10 7.66 -11.78
CA GLU A 386 13.65 7.80 -11.63
C GLU A 386 13.11 7.13 -10.36
N ASP A 387 13.69 5.99 -9.93
CA ASP A 387 13.23 5.26 -8.73
C ASP A 387 13.63 6.02 -7.45
N VAL A 388 14.81 6.62 -7.41
CA VAL A 388 15.28 7.46 -6.27
C VAL A 388 14.46 8.74 -6.16
N ARG A 389 14.23 9.41 -7.29
CA ARG A 389 13.39 10.61 -7.33
C ARG A 389 11.95 10.31 -6.88
N ARG A 390 11.42 9.14 -7.21
CA ARG A 390 10.10 8.70 -6.73
C ARG A 390 10.07 8.54 -5.20
N LEU A 391 11.13 8.04 -4.60
CA LEU A 391 11.20 7.86 -3.14
C LEU A 391 11.37 9.20 -2.40
N SER A 392 12.21 10.12 -2.87
CA SER A 392 12.34 11.44 -2.27
C SER A 392 11.01 12.21 -2.28
N ILE A 393 10.25 12.11 -3.39
CA ILE A 393 8.92 12.70 -3.50
C ILE A 393 7.93 12.08 -2.50
N LYS A 394 8.04 10.77 -2.24
CA LYS A 394 7.20 10.09 -1.26
C LYS A 394 7.43 10.55 0.17
N GLU A 395 8.62 10.95 0.53
CA GLU A 395 8.92 11.49 1.85
C GLU A 395 8.44 12.93 2.02
N SER A 396 8.36 13.68 0.93
CA SER A 396 7.85 15.03 0.99
C SER A 396 6.40 15.05 1.48
N LYS A 397 6.15 15.79 2.54
CA LYS A 397 4.81 16.04 3.08
C LYS A 397 4.00 16.98 2.21
N MET A 398 4.67 17.80 1.40
CA MET A 398 4.06 18.85 0.59
C MET A 398 4.45 18.70 -0.87
N ILE A 399 3.44 18.65 -1.72
CA ILE A 399 3.59 18.51 -3.17
C ILE A 399 2.95 19.74 -3.83
N LEU A 400 3.71 20.40 -4.69
CA LEU A 400 3.26 21.55 -5.46
C LEU A 400 3.09 21.19 -6.93
N ILE A 401 1.87 21.30 -7.44
CA ILE A 401 1.56 21.10 -8.85
C ILE A 401 1.56 22.45 -9.56
N VAL A 402 2.48 22.63 -10.48
CA VAL A 402 2.64 23.87 -11.25
C VAL A 402 2.32 23.64 -12.72
N GLY A 403 1.60 24.57 -13.35
CA GLY A 403 1.31 24.50 -14.78
C GLY A 403 0.56 25.74 -15.27
N GLN A 404 0.43 25.86 -16.57
CA GLN A 404 -0.31 26.97 -17.20
C GLN A 404 -1.80 26.95 -16.82
N GLY A 405 -2.50 28.06 -17.03
CA GLY A 405 -3.97 28.13 -16.91
C GLY A 405 -4.64 27.16 -17.91
N GLY A 406 -5.72 26.52 -17.48
CA GLY A 406 -6.49 25.61 -18.37
C GLY A 406 -5.84 24.25 -18.70
N ILE A 407 -4.67 23.92 -18.12
CA ILE A 407 -3.92 22.71 -18.45
C ILE A 407 -4.47 21.42 -17.79
N GLY A 408 -5.47 21.54 -16.91
CA GLY A 408 -6.10 20.39 -16.26
C GLY A 408 -5.69 20.14 -14.79
N LYS A 409 -5.06 21.09 -14.09
CA LYS A 409 -4.67 20.90 -12.67
C LYS A 409 -5.86 20.63 -11.76
N THR A 410 -6.94 21.41 -11.90
CA THR A 410 -8.19 21.19 -11.16
C THR A 410 -8.77 19.83 -11.46
N HIS A 411 -8.81 19.43 -12.73
CA HIS A 411 -9.27 18.10 -13.14
C HIS A 411 -8.46 16.98 -12.46
N LEU A 412 -7.13 17.12 -12.46
CA LEU A 412 -6.23 16.16 -11.84
C LEU A 412 -6.51 15.98 -10.33
N LEU A 413 -6.66 17.09 -9.58
CA LEU A 413 -6.94 17.01 -8.14
C LEU A 413 -8.32 16.45 -7.85
N CYS A 414 -9.34 16.88 -8.58
CA CYS A 414 -10.69 16.31 -8.49
C CYS A 414 -10.70 14.81 -8.78
N ASP A 415 -9.96 14.34 -9.78
CA ASP A 415 -9.89 12.93 -10.16
C ASP A 415 -9.18 12.09 -9.09
N ILE A 416 -8.10 12.60 -8.50
CA ILE A 416 -7.42 11.98 -7.36
C ILE A 416 -8.40 11.80 -6.19
N VAL A 417 -9.08 12.87 -5.78
CA VAL A 417 -10.01 12.83 -4.64
C VAL A 417 -11.22 11.96 -4.94
N ASN A 418 -11.79 12.05 -6.14
CA ASN A 418 -12.89 11.17 -6.58
C ASN A 418 -12.50 9.69 -6.53
N GLY A 419 -11.24 9.36 -6.89
CA GLY A 419 -10.69 8.01 -6.78
C GLY A 419 -10.62 7.52 -5.31
N TYR A 420 -10.41 8.41 -4.34
CA TYR A 420 -10.50 8.10 -2.91
C TYR A 420 -11.97 7.89 -2.48
N CYS A 421 -12.87 8.79 -2.89
CA CYS A 421 -14.30 8.68 -2.61
C CYS A 421 -14.90 7.36 -3.13
N LYS A 422 -14.55 6.95 -4.36
CA LYS A 422 -14.99 5.67 -4.96
C LYS A 422 -14.51 4.44 -4.17
N ARG A 423 -13.41 4.55 -3.44
CA ARG A 423 -12.87 3.49 -2.58
C ARG A 423 -13.29 3.62 -1.12
N MET A 424 -14.23 4.50 -0.79
CA MET A 424 -14.64 4.81 0.57
C MET A 424 -13.46 5.21 1.48
N LEU A 425 -12.50 5.96 0.92
CA LEU A 425 -11.36 6.50 1.65
C LEU A 425 -11.53 8.01 1.83
N PRO A 426 -11.16 8.56 2.99
CA PRO A 426 -11.18 10.00 3.20
C PRO A 426 -10.11 10.69 2.34
N ALA A 427 -10.39 11.92 1.96
CA ALA A 427 -9.47 12.84 1.33
C ALA A 427 -9.99 14.27 1.55
N GLY A 428 -9.15 15.29 1.54
CA GLY A 428 -9.57 16.67 1.57
C GLY A 428 -9.48 17.31 0.19
N LEU A 429 -10.52 18.07 -0.21
CA LEU A 429 -10.48 18.91 -1.41
C LEU A 429 -11.05 20.29 -1.08
N LEU A 430 -10.24 21.33 -1.29
CA LEU A 430 -10.62 22.71 -1.09
C LEU A 430 -10.15 23.54 -2.30
N LEU A 431 -10.83 24.67 -2.54
CA LEU A 431 -10.47 25.62 -3.58
C LEU A 431 -9.75 26.83 -2.96
N GLY A 432 -8.81 27.43 -3.68
CA GLY A 432 -8.03 28.57 -3.19
C GLY A 432 -8.88 29.79 -2.84
N ASP A 433 -10.00 30.00 -3.53
CA ASP A 433 -10.95 31.10 -3.27
C ASP A 433 -11.77 30.93 -1.97
N MET A 434 -11.75 29.76 -1.34
CA MET A 434 -12.33 29.52 -0.02
C MET A 434 -11.51 30.18 1.12
N PHE A 435 -10.25 30.56 0.85
CA PHE A 435 -9.30 31.09 1.83
C PHE A 435 -9.24 32.62 1.78
N GLY A 436 -9.64 33.27 2.86
CA GLY A 436 -9.73 34.74 2.96
C GLY A 436 -8.70 35.35 3.91
N ARG A 437 -8.51 36.68 3.81
CA ARG A 437 -7.44 37.45 4.49
C ARG A 437 -7.31 37.25 5.99
N ASN A 438 -8.42 37.11 6.71
CA ASN A 438 -8.46 37.16 8.17
C ASN A 438 -8.72 35.79 8.82
N THR A 439 -8.66 34.71 8.09
CA THR A 439 -8.98 33.38 8.59
C THR A 439 -7.74 32.48 8.47
N ALA A 440 -7.38 31.78 9.53
CA ALA A 440 -6.30 30.80 9.47
C ALA A 440 -6.67 29.63 8.55
N ALA A 441 -5.68 29.00 7.92
CA ALA A 441 -5.94 27.91 6.96
C ALA A 441 -6.60 26.69 7.62
N ASP A 442 -6.23 26.38 8.86
CA ASP A 442 -6.84 25.32 9.64
C ASP A 442 -8.30 25.60 10.00
N ASP A 443 -8.65 26.86 10.29
CA ASP A 443 -10.05 27.24 10.54
C ASP A 443 -10.90 27.11 9.26
N VAL A 444 -10.36 27.47 8.09
CA VAL A 444 -11.06 27.30 6.81
C VAL A 444 -11.30 25.81 6.54
N ILE A 445 -10.27 24.99 6.71
CA ILE A 445 -10.38 23.54 6.53
C ILE A 445 -11.45 22.99 7.48
N MET A 446 -11.40 23.34 8.77
CA MET A 446 -12.33 22.82 9.76
C MET A 446 -13.75 23.32 9.59
N ASN A 447 -13.94 24.58 9.24
CA ASN A 447 -15.27 25.13 8.95
C ASN A 447 -15.95 24.43 7.78
N TRP A 448 -15.15 23.95 6.82
CA TRP A 448 -15.65 23.15 5.70
C TRP A 448 -15.85 21.69 6.09
N GLU A 449 -14.81 21.04 6.64
CA GLU A 449 -14.81 19.60 6.90
C GLU A 449 -15.63 19.21 8.13
N HIS A 450 -15.53 19.97 9.22
CA HIS A 450 -16.29 19.73 10.45
C HIS A 450 -16.38 20.97 11.33
N PRO A 451 -17.42 21.78 11.16
CA PRO A 451 -17.59 23.02 11.93
C PRO A 451 -17.53 22.80 13.45
N GLY A 452 -16.64 23.55 14.13
CA GLY A 452 -16.42 23.44 15.57
C GLY A 452 -15.45 22.34 16.02
N GLY A 453 -14.94 21.53 15.11
CA GLY A 453 -13.88 20.55 15.39
C GLY A 453 -12.49 21.19 15.47
N LYS A 454 -11.50 20.40 15.91
CA LYS A 454 -10.09 20.78 15.93
C LYS A 454 -9.32 20.11 14.80
N ILE A 455 -8.46 20.85 14.12
CA ILE A 455 -7.67 20.35 12.98
C ILE A 455 -6.79 19.16 13.36
N GLU A 456 -6.29 19.12 14.60
CA GLU A 456 -5.48 18.01 15.09
C GLU A 456 -6.28 16.71 15.20
N GLN A 457 -7.56 16.77 15.54
CA GLN A 457 -8.46 15.61 15.59
C GLN A 457 -8.77 15.13 14.17
N TYR A 458 -9.04 16.05 13.26
CA TYR A 458 -9.25 15.74 11.84
C TYR A 458 -8.02 15.06 11.22
N PHE A 459 -6.83 15.62 11.44
CA PHE A 459 -5.60 15.01 10.95
C PHE A 459 -5.31 13.64 11.56
N ALA A 460 -5.58 13.47 12.87
CA ALA A 460 -5.43 12.17 13.52
C ALA A 460 -6.37 11.11 12.92
N TRP A 461 -7.61 11.50 12.63
CA TRP A 461 -8.60 10.64 11.98
C TRP A 461 -8.16 10.25 10.56
N LEU A 462 -7.73 11.21 9.72
CA LEU A 462 -7.20 10.94 8.39
C LEU A 462 -5.95 10.05 8.43
N ASP A 463 -5.03 10.32 9.36
CA ASP A 463 -3.79 9.55 9.52
C ASP A 463 -4.07 8.08 9.84
N ALA A 464 -5.04 7.83 10.71
CA ALA A 464 -5.48 6.49 11.06
C ALA A 464 -6.03 5.72 9.85
N TYR A 465 -6.87 6.36 9.02
CA TYR A 465 -7.32 5.76 7.76
C TYR A 465 -6.18 5.46 6.80
N GLY A 466 -5.20 6.36 6.71
CA GLY A 466 -4.01 6.16 5.89
C GLY A 466 -3.14 4.99 6.36
N GLU A 467 -3.05 4.77 7.66
CA GLU A 467 -2.35 3.62 8.23
C GLU A 467 -3.07 2.30 7.95
N GLU A 468 -4.40 2.29 8.12
CA GLU A 468 -5.21 1.10 7.87
C GLU A 468 -5.21 0.68 6.41
N SER A 469 -5.40 1.65 5.52
CA SER A 469 -5.58 1.39 4.08
C SER A 469 -4.25 1.29 3.32
N ASP A 470 -3.12 1.45 4.02
CA ASP A 470 -1.76 1.44 3.46
C ASP A 470 -1.58 2.45 2.32
N VAL A 471 -2.18 3.63 2.49
CA VAL A 471 -2.09 4.75 1.55
C VAL A 471 -1.75 6.04 2.29
N TYR A 472 -1.24 7.02 1.55
CA TYR A 472 -1.20 8.39 2.05
C TYR A 472 -2.53 9.07 1.74
N ILE A 473 -3.08 9.77 2.73
CA ILE A 473 -4.33 10.54 2.56
C ILE A 473 -3.99 11.94 2.05
N PRO A 474 -4.48 12.33 0.86
CA PRO A 474 -4.24 13.64 0.31
C PRO A 474 -5.19 14.68 0.91
N ILE A 475 -4.65 15.85 1.24
CA ILE A 475 -5.40 17.09 1.44
C ILE A 475 -5.02 17.99 0.26
N CYS A 476 -5.97 18.20 -0.65
CA CYS A 476 -5.76 18.93 -1.88
C CYS A 476 -6.30 20.37 -1.75
N ILE A 477 -5.49 21.36 -2.11
CA ILE A 477 -5.91 22.75 -2.23
C ILE A 477 -5.65 23.22 -3.65
N ASP A 478 -6.72 23.38 -4.42
CA ASP A 478 -6.61 23.77 -5.82
C ASP A 478 -6.52 25.28 -5.98
N ALA A 479 -5.67 25.71 -6.91
CA ALA A 479 -5.54 27.09 -7.34
C ALA A 479 -5.25 28.08 -6.20
N VAL A 480 -4.18 27.86 -5.42
CA VAL A 480 -3.77 28.78 -4.33
C VAL A 480 -3.58 30.24 -4.80
N ASN A 481 -3.38 30.46 -6.09
CA ASN A 481 -3.34 31.79 -6.71
C ASN A 481 -4.73 32.44 -6.92
N GLU A 482 -5.81 31.81 -6.51
CA GLU A 482 -7.17 32.38 -6.50
C GLU A 482 -7.55 32.92 -5.12
N THR A 483 -6.66 32.81 -4.11
CA THR A 483 -6.80 33.44 -2.79
C THR A 483 -6.69 34.98 -2.94
N GLU A 484 -7.55 35.75 -2.27
CA GLU A 484 -7.56 37.20 -2.39
C GLU A 484 -6.28 37.89 -1.90
N ASP A 485 -5.61 37.30 -0.90
CA ASP A 485 -4.39 37.80 -0.30
C ASP A 485 -3.18 37.05 -0.81
N THR A 486 -2.32 37.70 -1.58
CA THR A 486 -1.13 37.07 -2.16
C THR A 486 -0.14 36.57 -1.11
N ASP A 487 -0.10 37.19 0.08
CA ASP A 487 0.79 36.78 1.17
C ASP A 487 0.16 35.71 2.13
N TYR A 488 -1.07 35.31 1.87
CA TYR A 488 -1.80 34.37 2.70
C TYR A 488 -1.05 33.07 2.93
N TRP A 489 -0.56 32.47 1.85
CA TRP A 489 0.10 31.16 1.91
C TRP A 489 1.49 31.22 2.52
N ASN A 490 2.20 32.33 2.39
CA ASN A 490 3.50 32.54 3.05
C ASN A 490 3.37 32.50 4.57
N ARG A 491 2.25 33.00 5.11
CA ARG A 491 1.95 32.99 6.55
C ARG A 491 1.38 31.65 7.03
N ASN A 492 0.49 31.03 6.26
CA ASN A 492 -0.29 29.88 6.72
C ASN A 492 0.34 28.51 6.42
N LEU A 493 1.07 28.35 5.31
CA LEU A 493 1.69 27.07 4.96
C LEU A 493 2.67 26.53 6.01
N PRO A 494 3.56 27.35 6.61
CA PRO A 494 4.45 26.85 7.66
C PRO A 494 3.72 26.31 8.89
N LEU A 495 2.62 26.97 9.27
CA LEU A 495 1.79 26.55 10.40
C LEU A 495 1.08 25.22 10.09
N LEU A 496 0.49 25.11 8.91
CA LEU A 496 -0.18 23.90 8.44
C LEU A 496 0.83 22.73 8.32
N GLN A 497 2.01 23.00 7.78
CA GLN A 497 3.10 22.02 7.69
C GLN A 497 3.54 21.52 9.07
N ALA A 498 3.71 22.43 10.04
CA ALA A 498 4.10 22.06 11.40
C ALA A 498 3.07 21.16 12.08
N LYS A 499 1.77 21.45 11.88
CA LYS A 499 0.67 20.63 12.40
C LYS A 499 0.62 19.27 11.71
N MET A 500 0.70 19.22 10.38
CA MET A 500 0.69 17.99 9.58
C MET A 500 1.95 17.12 9.80
N GLY A 501 3.08 17.73 10.17
CA GLY A 501 4.35 17.02 10.37
C GLY A 501 4.29 15.89 11.41
N LYS A 502 3.35 15.97 12.35
CA LYS A 502 3.11 14.96 13.40
C LYS A 502 2.47 13.67 12.86
N TYR A 503 1.82 13.73 11.70
CA TYR A 503 1.04 12.64 11.11
C TYR A 503 1.78 12.04 9.91
N ARG A 504 1.98 10.73 9.93
CA ARG A 504 2.85 10.05 8.94
C ARG A 504 2.17 9.88 7.58
N ASN A 505 0.87 9.68 7.59
CA ASN A 505 0.12 9.23 6.42
C ASN A 505 -0.58 10.37 5.66
N LEU A 506 -0.34 11.63 6.04
CA LEU A 506 -0.93 12.79 5.38
C LEU A 506 0.02 13.40 4.34
N LYS A 507 -0.55 13.87 3.23
CA LYS A 507 0.14 14.68 2.23
C LYS A 507 -0.69 15.89 1.85
N LEU A 508 -0.07 17.07 1.88
CA LEU A 508 -0.66 18.30 1.36
C LEU A 508 -0.27 18.44 -0.12
N ILE A 509 -1.27 18.53 -0.98
CA ILE A 509 -1.09 18.72 -2.43
C ILE A 509 -1.70 20.06 -2.80
N ILE A 510 -0.90 21.00 -3.23
CA ILE A 510 -1.38 22.31 -3.64
C ILE A 510 -1.16 22.54 -5.13
N SER A 511 -2.04 23.26 -5.79
CA SER A 511 -1.87 23.65 -7.19
C SER A 511 -1.73 25.16 -7.34
N CYS A 512 -0.86 25.59 -8.27
CA CYS A 512 -0.65 26.98 -8.61
C CYS A 512 -0.44 27.16 -10.11
N ARG A 513 -0.86 28.32 -10.65
CA ARG A 513 -0.46 28.71 -12.01
C ARG A 513 0.98 29.19 -12.01
N GLY A 514 1.79 28.71 -12.94
CA GLY A 514 3.21 29.02 -13.01
C GLY A 514 3.56 30.51 -13.04
N LEU A 515 2.74 31.33 -13.67
CA LEU A 515 2.92 32.78 -13.76
C LEU A 515 2.80 33.47 -12.41
N TYR A 516 1.94 32.98 -11.51
CA TYR A 516 1.66 33.58 -10.20
C TYR A 516 2.46 32.96 -9.07
N LEU A 517 3.30 31.94 -9.36
CA LEU A 517 3.95 31.14 -8.35
C LEU A 517 4.78 31.98 -7.37
N ARG A 518 5.60 32.90 -7.89
CA ARG A 518 6.47 33.76 -7.07
C ARG A 518 5.73 34.93 -6.42
N GLU A 519 4.50 35.21 -6.83
CA GLU A 519 3.65 36.23 -6.23
C GLU A 519 2.97 35.70 -4.94
N TYR A 520 2.62 34.40 -4.92
CA TYR A 520 1.89 33.78 -3.82
C TYR A 520 2.77 32.93 -2.89
N LEU A 521 3.97 32.50 -3.34
CA LEU A 521 4.86 31.62 -2.60
C LEU A 521 6.31 32.08 -2.70
N GLU A 522 6.90 32.41 -1.56
CA GLU A 522 8.32 32.74 -1.44
C GLU A 522 9.23 31.57 -1.80
N GLU A 523 10.45 31.85 -2.29
CA GLU A 523 11.41 30.86 -2.73
C GLU A 523 11.79 29.87 -1.61
N GLU A 524 11.97 30.36 -0.38
CA GLU A 524 12.24 29.52 0.80
C GLU A 524 11.15 28.47 1.07
N LYS A 525 9.87 28.81 0.77
CA LYS A 525 8.76 27.87 0.92
C LYS A 525 8.73 26.85 -0.22
N LEU A 526 9.10 27.31 -1.43
CA LEU A 526 9.16 26.45 -2.62
C LEU A 526 10.24 25.38 -2.52
N GLU A 527 11.37 25.65 -1.86
CA GLU A 527 12.45 24.70 -1.63
C GLU A 527 12.03 23.53 -0.71
N LYS A 528 11.05 23.77 0.17
CA LYS A 528 10.51 22.74 1.09
C LYS A 528 9.44 21.84 0.47
N MET A 529 9.09 22.09 -0.80
CA MET A 529 8.02 21.37 -1.51
C MET A 529 8.59 20.58 -2.68
N GLU A 530 8.06 19.38 -2.88
CA GLU A 530 8.34 18.67 -4.12
C GLU A 530 7.50 19.25 -5.26
N LYS A 531 8.17 19.78 -6.26
CA LYS A 531 7.53 20.44 -7.40
C LYS A 531 7.28 19.47 -8.55
N LEU A 532 6.02 19.30 -8.90
CA LEU A 532 5.56 18.56 -10.06
C LEU A 532 5.04 19.51 -11.14
N VAL A 533 5.60 19.44 -12.33
CA VAL A 533 5.18 20.31 -13.45
C VAL A 533 4.17 19.57 -14.30
N HIS A 534 2.97 20.17 -14.44
CA HIS A 534 1.96 19.72 -15.39
C HIS A 534 2.25 20.38 -16.75
N SER A 535 2.80 19.61 -17.68
CA SER A 535 3.22 20.09 -19.01
C SER A 535 2.13 19.97 -20.09
N GLY A 536 0.91 19.59 -19.70
CA GLY A 536 -0.18 19.31 -20.64
C GLY A 536 -0.29 17.82 -20.96
N PHE A 537 -1.09 17.54 -21.98
CA PHE A 537 -1.29 16.19 -22.48
C PHE A 537 -0.17 15.82 -23.47
N SER A 538 0.28 14.58 -23.41
CA SER A 538 1.13 14.00 -24.46
C SER A 538 0.29 13.77 -25.73
N GLU A 539 0.93 13.63 -26.90
CA GLU A 539 0.22 13.34 -28.16
C GLU A 539 -0.73 12.12 -28.05
N ARG A 540 -0.36 11.11 -27.26
CA ARG A 540 -1.20 9.94 -27.03
C ARG A 540 -2.44 10.28 -26.20
N GLU A 541 -2.28 11.09 -25.17
CA GLU A 541 -3.36 11.56 -24.30
C GLU A 541 -4.28 12.53 -25.06
N GLU A 542 -3.73 13.38 -25.93
CA GLU A 542 -4.51 14.26 -26.83
C GLU A 542 -5.35 13.47 -27.83
N ARG A 543 -4.82 12.40 -28.40
CA ARG A 543 -5.57 11.50 -29.29
C ARG A 543 -6.70 10.79 -28.56
N ALA A 544 -6.49 10.36 -27.32
CA ALA A 544 -7.53 9.78 -26.48
C ALA A 544 -8.65 10.80 -26.21
N LEU A 545 -8.30 12.03 -25.82
CA LEU A 545 -9.27 13.14 -25.65
C LEU A 545 -10.06 13.46 -26.92
N ALA A 546 -9.40 13.46 -28.08
CA ALA A 546 -10.06 13.69 -29.37
C ALA A 546 -11.03 12.56 -29.69
N GLY A 547 -10.73 11.32 -29.34
CA GLY A 547 -11.62 10.17 -29.43
C GLY A 547 -12.91 10.38 -28.62
N PHE A 548 -12.80 10.72 -27.35
CA PHE A 548 -13.95 11.01 -26.48
C PHE A 548 -14.82 12.16 -27.02
N ARG A 549 -14.23 13.27 -27.43
CA ARG A 549 -14.97 14.41 -28.03
C ARG A 549 -15.68 14.05 -29.32
N SER A 550 -15.15 13.12 -30.10
CA SER A 550 -15.79 12.63 -31.33
C SER A 550 -17.00 11.73 -31.02
N GLU A 551 -16.93 10.92 -29.98
CA GLU A 551 -18.04 10.10 -29.51
C GLU A 551 -19.16 10.93 -28.89
N GLU A 552 -18.86 11.92 -28.05
CA GLU A 552 -19.86 12.85 -27.51
C GLU A 552 -20.61 13.61 -28.64
N ARG A 553 -19.86 14.06 -29.67
CA ARG A 553 -20.50 14.70 -30.84
C ARG A 553 -21.39 13.74 -31.63
N ARG A 554 -21.04 12.45 -31.65
CA ARG A 554 -21.84 11.41 -32.29
C ARG A 554 -23.11 11.11 -31.51
N VAL A 555 -22.99 10.91 -30.20
CA VAL A 555 -24.13 10.71 -29.29
C VAL A 555 -25.04 11.94 -29.25
N GLY A 556 -24.47 13.13 -29.17
CA GLY A 556 -25.24 14.39 -29.22
C GLY A 556 -25.96 14.63 -30.54
N LYS A 557 -25.42 14.14 -31.68
CA LYS A 557 -26.11 14.16 -32.97
C LYS A 557 -27.23 13.12 -33.05
N GLU A 558 -27.04 11.94 -32.50
CA GLU A 558 -28.06 10.89 -32.40
C GLU A 558 -29.22 11.31 -31.48
N CYS A 559 -28.93 11.98 -30.35
CA CYS A 559 -29.97 12.55 -29.50
C CYS A 559 -30.74 13.68 -30.20
N ARG A 560 -30.05 14.57 -30.94
CA ARG A 560 -30.73 15.62 -31.69
C ARG A 560 -31.55 15.10 -32.86
N SER A 561 -31.20 13.99 -33.49
CA SER A 561 -31.98 13.36 -34.56
C SER A 561 -33.26 12.66 -34.07
N ARG A 562 -33.32 12.31 -32.77
CA ARG A 562 -34.54 11.73 -32.12
C ARG A 562 -35.53 12.79 -31.62
N TRP A 563 -35.13 14.05 -31.53
CA TRP A 563 -36.00 15.17 -31.16
C TRP A 563 -36.24 16.05 -32.40
N SER A 564 -36.85 15.48 -33.42
CA SER A 564 -37.47 16.27 -34.48
C SER A 564 -38.89 16.64 -34.03
N PRO A 565 -39.22 17.92 -33.94
CA PRO A 565 -40.56 18.32 -33.58
C PRO A 565 -41.47 18.18 -34.77
N TYR A 566 -42.22 17.10 -34.86
CA TYR A 566 -43.44 17.04 -35.64
C TYR A 566 -44.53 16.37 -34.83
N HIS A 567 -45.39 17.18 -34.44
CA HIS A 567 -46.80 17.22 -34.03
C HIS A 567 -47.02 17.69 -32.63
#